data_3ab8d16fd1444ff5a5f3b2c7d8ed7a0e
#
_entry.id   3ab8d16fd1444ff5a5f3b2c7d8ed7a0e
#
_cell.length_a   1.000
_cell.length_b   1.000
_cell.length_c   1.000
_cell.angle_alpha   90.00
_cell.angle_beta   90.00
_cell.angle_gamma   90.00
#
_symmetry.space_group_name_H-M   'P 1'
#
loop_
_entity.id
_entity.type
_entity.pdbx_description
1 polymer ?
#
loop_
_entity_poly.entity_id
_entity_poly.type
_entity_poly.pdbx_seq_one_letter_code
_entity_poly.pdbx_strand_id
1 'polypeptide(L)'
;MANKITLKAQDGSTVEFYDEIKAQGGVKDVYFSTDKTYVVAFYRKPINANDKARINDIVNVHRKRIFTNDAVGHYWCAFFAWPTNIVEWKGLTGIVMPFYDKKFFFSGVADSWPFIKNGQEKNGKWFSSAKLINRFVPADQKGSFLDRLHMCLKIARAMRRLHAAGLAHSDLSYNNVLVDPLSGNACIIDCDGLVV
;
A
#
# COMPACT_ATOMS: atom_id res chain seq x y z
N MET A 1 -9.89 -25.45 -7.36
CA MET A 1 -9.76 -24.15 -8.05
C MET A 1 -10.36 -23.09 -7.15
N ALA A 2 -9.75 -21.89 -7.06
CA ALA A 2 -10.33 -20.79 -6.30
C ALA A 2 -11.64 -20.32 -6.95
N ASN A 3 -12.68 -20.08 -6.15
CA ASN A 3 -13.95 -19.61 -6.66
C ASN A 3 -13.90 -18.10 -6.92
N LYS A 4 -14.52 -17.67 -8.01
CA LYS A 4 -14.73 -16.24 -8.28
C LYS A 4 -15.88 -15.73 -7.40
N ILE A 5 -15.60 -14.66 -6.66
CA ILE A 5 -16.58 -13.94 -5.85
C ILE A 5 -16.88 -12.60 -6.52
N THR A 6 -18.13 -12.24 -6.58
CA THR A 6 -18.61 -10.95 -7.11
C THR A 6 -19.44 -10.24 -6.06
N LEU A 7 -19.07 -9.02 -5.69
CA LEU A 7 -19.72 -8.18 -4.68
C LEU A 7 -20.10 -6.82 -5.26
N LYS A 8 -21.03 -6.15 -4.60
CA LYS A 8 -21.27 -4.72 -4.80
C LYS A 8 -20.49 -3.93 -3.74
N ALA A 9 -19.70 -2.98 -4.20
CA ALA A 9 -19.02 -2.03 -3.34
C ALA A 9 -19.98 -0.91 -2.89
N GLN A 10 -19.53 -0.11 -1.91
CA GLN A 10 -20.33 0.95 -1.32
C GLN A 10 -20.80 2.01 -2.34
N ASP A 11 -20.00 2.31 -3.35
CA ASP A 11 -20.36 3.23 -4.44
C ASP A 11 -21.23 2.61 -5.54
N GLY A 12 -21.64 1.33 -5.40
CA GLY A 12 -22.42 0.57 -6.37
C GLY A 12 -21.60 -0.13 -7.46
N SER A 13 -20.30 0.10 -7.53
CA SER A 13 -19.42 -0.59 -8.49
C SER A 13 -19.34 -2.09 -8.18
N THR A 14 -18.94 -2.88 -9.18
CA THR A 14 -18.77 -4.33 -9.03
C THR A 14 -17.32 -4.64 -8.69
N VAL A 15 -17.11 -5.43 -7.65
CA VAL A 15 -15.80 -5.91 -7.19
C VAL A 15 -15.75 -7.42 -7.34
N GLU A 16 -14.74 -7.91 -8.05
CA GLU A 16 -14.53 -9.33 -8.34
C GLU A 16 -13.15 -9.78 -7.88
N PHE A 17 -13.09 -10.90 -7.16
CA PHE A 17 -11.84 -11.46 -6.68
C PHE A 17 -11.93 -12.99 -6.59
N TYR A 18 -10.79 -13.66 -6.41
CA TYR A 18 -10.74 -15.08 -6.14
C TYR A 18 -10.76 -15.34 -4.62
N ASP A 19 -11.58 -16.32 -4.16
CA ASP A 19 -11.64 -16.80 -2.78
C ASP A 19 -10.37 -17.63 -2.44
N GLU A 20 -9.22 -16.97 -2.51
CA GLU A 20 -7.92 -17.53 -2.19
C GLU A 20 -7.06 -16.44 -1.56
N ILE A 21 -6.68 -16.62 -0.31
CA ILE A 21 -5.82 -15.67 0.40
C ILE A 21 -4.44 -15.66 -0.26
N LYS A 22 -4.01 -14.49 -0.71
CA LYS A 22 -2.71 -14.28 -1.38
C LYS A 22 -1.66 -13.71 -0.45
N ALA A 23 -2.08 -12.94 0.54
CA ALA A 23 -1.20 -12.41 1.59
C ALA A 23 -1.98 -12.23 2.90
N GLN A 24 -1.26 -12.23 4.00
CA GLN A 24 -1.83 -12.00 5.32
C GLN A 24 -1.06 -10.90 6.03
N GLY A 25 -1.75 -9.81 6.37
CA GLY A 25 -1.24 -8.77 7.25
C GLY A 25 -1.52 -9.07 8.74
N GLY A 26 -1.22 -8.13 9.61
CA GLY A 26 -1.52 -8.25 11.05
C GLY A 26 -2.99 -8.51 11.35
N VAL A 27 -3.91 -7.85 10.66
CA VAL A 27 -5.36 -7.88 10.93
C VAL A 27 -6.23 -8.17 9.70
N LYS A 28 -5.64 -8.22 8.50
CA LYS A 28 -6.35 -8.37 7.23
C LYS A 28 -5.83 -9.55 6.43
N ASP A 29 -6.73 -10.20 5.69
CA ASP A 29 -6.43 -11.18 4.65
C ASP A 29 -6.63 -10.52 3.27
N VAL A 30 -5.67 -10.70 2.37
CA VAL A 30 -5.62 -10.03 1.06
C VAL A 30 -5.95 -11.00 -0.05
N TYR A 31 -6.88 -10.60 -0.91
CA TYR A 31 -7.36 -11.32 -2.07
C TYR A 31 -7.07 -10.51 -3.34
N PHE A 32 -6.71 -11.19 -4.41
CA PHE A 32 -6.43 -10.53 -5.68
C PHE A 32 -7.70 -10.47 -6.55
N SER A 33 -7.92 -9.31 -7.17
CA SER A 33 -8.95 -9.18 -8.20
C SER A 33 -8.72 -10.15 -9.36
N THR A 34 -9.77 -10.49 -10.06
CA THR A 34 -9.73 -11.45 -11.18
C THR A 34 -8.85 -10.97 -12.33
N ASP A 35 -8.77 -9.66 -12.54
CA ASP A 35 -7.96 -8.98 -13.55
C ASP A 35 -6.58 -8.50 -13.04
N LYS A 36 -6.32 -8.69 -11.74
CA LYS A 36 -5.08 -8.23 -11.06
C LYS A 36 -4.83 -6.72 -11.15
N THR A 37 -5.89 -5.92 -11.16
CA THR A 37 -5.78 -4.45 -11.15
C THR A 37 -5.89 -3.86 -9.74
N TYR A 38 -6.53 -4.58 -8.81
CA TYR A 38 -6.69 -4.19 -7.41
C TYR A 38 -6.62 -5.40 -6.48
N VAL A 39 -6.50 -5.14 -5.20
CA VAL A 39 -6.65 -6.11 -4.13
C VAL A 39 -7.86 -5.78 -3.27
N VAL A 40 -8.44 -6.81 -2.64
CA VAL A 40 -9.44 -6.65 -1.59
C VAL A 40 -8.86 -7.19 -0.30
N ALA A 41 -8.77 -6.33 0.72
CA ALA A 41 -8.24 -6.71 2.02
C ALA A 41 -9.38 -6.74 3.05
N PHE A 42 -9.78 -7.92 3.51
CA PHE A 42 -10.82 -8.11 4.50
C PHE A 42 -10.24 -8.15 5.91
N TYR A 43 -10.83 -7.40 6.83
CA TYR A 43 -10.55 -7.53 8.26
C TYR A 43 -10.97 -8.93 8.73
N ARG A 44 -10.09 -9.62 9.46
CA ARG A 44 -10.37 -11.00 9.96
C ARG A 44 -11.43 -11.05 11.06
N LYS A 45 -11.75 -9.91 11.67
CA LYS A 45 -12.79 -9.77 12.68
C LYS A 45 -13.70 -8.61 12.32
N PRO A 46 -14.97 -8.65 12.71
CA PRO A 46 -15.84 -7.49 12.58
C PRO A 46 -15.22 -6.26 13.27
N ILE A 47 -15.20 -5.15 12.58
CA ILE A 47 -14.72 -3.87 13.11
C ILE A 47 -15.89 -3.12 13.76
N ASN A 48 -15.60 -2.29 14.75
CA ASN A 48 -16.61 -1.50 15.44
C ASN A 48 -17.15 -0.35 14.59
N ALA A 49 -18.21 0.31 15.05
CA ALA A 49 -18.86 1.40 14.30
C ALA A 49 -17.93 2.61 14.07
N ASN A 50 -17.06 2.93 15.04
CA ASN A 50 -16.12 4.05 14.92
C ASN A 50 -15.06 3.77 13.85
N ASP A 51 -14.51 2.56 13.80
CA ASP A 51 -13.56 2.16 12.76
C ASP A 51 -14.21 2.14 11.38
N LYS A 52 -15.46 1.67 11.28
CA LYS A 52 -16.23 1.72 10.02
C LYS A 52 -16.42 3.17 9.54
N ALA A 53 -16.79 4.07 10.43
CA ALA A 53 -16.96 5.49 10.14
C ALA A 53 -15.64 6.12 9.68
N ARG A 54 -14.54 5.86 10.40
CA ARG A 54 -13.19 6.32 10.04
C ARG A 54 -12.76 5.84 8.65
N ILE A 55 -12.91 4.55 8.35
CA ILE A 55 -12.58 3.99 7.03
C ILE A 55 -13.45 4.63 5.94
N ASN A 56 -14.75 4.83 6.22
CA ASN A 56 -15.64 5.52 5.28
C ASN A 56 -15.16 6.94 4.98
N ASP A 57 -14.73 7.69 5.99
CA ASP A 57 -14.21 9.04 5.81
C ASP A 57 -12.89 9.06 5.03
N ILE A 58 -12.01 8.09 5.29
CA ILE A 58 -10.76 7.92 4.53
C ILE A 58 -11.05 7.70 3.05
N VAL A 59 -11.98 6.80 2.72
CA VAL A 59 -12.31 6.44 1.33
C VAL A 59 -13.06 7.57 0.62
N ASN A 60 -14.04 8.21 1.26
CA ASN A 60 -14.99 9.09 0.59
C ASN A 60 -14.69 10.60 0.79
N VAL A 61 -14.20 11.01 1.96
CA VAL A 61 -13.96 12.42 2.29
C VAL A 61 -12.49 12.77 2.09
N HIS A 62 -11.60 12.09 2.80
CA HIS A 62 -10.17 12.43 2.80
C HIS A 62 -9.50 12.11 1.46
N ARG A 63 -9.94 11.06 0.77
CA ARG A 63 -9.47 10.76 -0.58
C ARG A 63 -9.65 11.96 -1.52
N LYS A 64 -10.78 12.63 -1.48
CA LYS A 64 -11.04 13.84 -2.30
C LYS A 64 -10.14 15.01 -1.93
N ARG A 65 -9.74 15.13 -0.67
CA ARG A 65 -8.83 16.19 -0.19
C ARG A 65 -7.38 15.92 -0.58
N ILE A 66 -6.96 14.65 -0.58
CA ILE A 66 -5.60 14.24 -0.96
C ILE A 66 -5.44 14.27 -2.49
N PHE A 67 -6.44 13.72 -3.21
CA PHE A 67 -6.42 13.57 -4.67
C PHE A 67 -7.48 14.49 -5.29
N THR A 68 -7.08 15.71 -5.58
CA THR A 68 -7.89 16.63 -6.37
C THR A 68 -7.98 16.15 -7.82
N ASN A 69 -9.04 16.56 -8.56
CA ASN A 69 -9.24 16.14 -9.95
C ASN A 69 -8.40 16.96 -10.96
N ASP A 70 -7.24 17.40 -10.56
CA ASP A 70 -6.29 18.15 -11.37
C ASP A 70 -4.95 17.40 -11.52
N ALA A 71 -4.02 17.97 -12.26
CA ALA A 71 -2.69 17.40 -12.46
C ALA A 71 -1.92 17.18 -11.14
N VAL A 72 -2.19 18.01 -10.12
CA VAL A 72 -1.58 17.89 -8.78
C VAL A 72 -2.11 16.67 -8.05
N GLY A 73 -3.41 16.38 -8.17
CA GLY A 73 -4.03 15.18 -7.59
C GLY A 73 -3.46 13.92 -8.20
N HIS A 74 -3.28 13.89 -9.52
CA HIS A 74 -2.68 12.75 -10.22
C HIS A 74 -1.23 12.50 -9.77
N TYR A 75 -0.45 13.54 -9.52
CA TYR A 75 0.88 13.45 -8.95
C TYR A 75 0.88 12.71 -7.60
N TRP A 76 -0.10 13.00 -6.72
CA TRP A 76 -0.17 12.38 -5.39
C TRP A 76 -0.56 10.89 -5.41
N CYS A 77 -1.21 10.40 -6.47
CA CYS A 77 -1.55 8.99 -6.61
C CYS A 77 -0.32 8.06 -6.57
N ALA A 78 0.85 8.56 -6.97
CA ALA A 78 2.09 7.79 -6.92
C ALA A 78 2.69 7.63 -5.51
N PHE A 79 2.19 8.42 -4.53
CA PHE A 79 2.74 8.47 -3.17
C PHE A 79 1.97 7.63 -2.15
N PHE A 80 0.78 7.17 -2.49
CA PHE A 80 -0.10 6.50 -1.54
C PHE A 80 -0.80 5.29 -2.18
N ALA A 81 -0.75 4.15 -1.52
CA ALA A 81 -1.67 3.06 -1.80
C ALA A 81 -2.99 3.30 -1.03
N TRP A 82 -3.79 4.22 -1.56
CA TRP A 82 -5.00 4.69 -0.88
C TRP A 82 -6.18 3.76 -1.14
N PRO A 83 -6.99 3.41 -0.11
CA PRO A 83 -8.20 2.62 -0.30
C PRO A 83 -9.20 3.40 -1.19
N THR A 84 -9.77 2.69 -2.14
CA THR A 84 -10.64 3.28 -3.18
C THR A 84 -12.11 3.00 -2.94
N ASN A 85 -12.44 1.90 -2.23
CA ASN A 85 -13.81 1.50 -1.98
C ASN A 85 -13.93 0.58 -0.76
N ILE A 86 -15.15 0.32 -0.30
CA ILE A 86 -15.49 -0.56 0.80
C ILE A 86 -16.45 -1.64 0.31
N VAL A 87 -16.24 -2.87 0.73
CA VAL A 87 -17.09 -4.03 0.45
C VAL A 87 -17.39 -4.80 1.74
N GLU A 88 -18.47 -5.54 1.73
CA GLU A 88 -18.82 -6.45 2.83
C GLU A 88 -18.92 -7.89 2.29
N TRP A 89 -18.32 -8.85 2.96
CA TRP A 89 -18.35 -10.25 2.62
C TRP A 89 -18.31 -11.14 3.86
N LYS A 90 -19.24 -12.07 3.97
CA LYS A 90 -19.35 -12.98 5.13
C LYS A 90 -19.42 -12.24 6.47
N GLY A 91 -20.03 -11.04 6.51
CA GLY A 91 -20.12 -10.21 7.72
C GLY A 91 -18.82 -9.46 8.07
N LEU A 92 -17.80 -9.53 7.21
CA LEU A 92 -16.53 -8.84 7.39
C LEU A 92 -16.43 -7.65 6.45
N THR A 93 -15.91 -6.55 6.96
CA THR A 93 -15.61 -5.35 6.15
C THR A 93 -14.31 -5.58 5.39
N GLY A 94 -14.32 -5.25 4.11
CA GLY A 94 -13.16 -5.25 3.23
C GLY A 94 -12.93 -3.89 2.60
N ILE A 95 -11.69 -3.58 2.30
CA ILE A 95 -11.27 -2.39 1.56
C ILE A 95 -10.68 -2.78 0.21
N VAL A 96 -11.03 -2.03 -0.82
CA VAL A 96 -10.45 -2.17 -2.15
C VAL A 96 -9.25 -1.22 -2.25
N MET A 97 -8.11 -1.73 -2.64
CA MET A 97 -6.86 -0.96 -2.77
C MET A 97 -6.18 -1.22 -4.11
N PRO A 98 -5.43 -0.25 -4.65
CA PRO A 98 -4.66 -0.49 -5.86
C PRO A 98 -3.59 -1.58 -5.61
N PHE A 99 -3.24 -2.34 -6.66
CA PHE A 99 -2.03 -3.15 -6.64
C PHE A 99 -0.81 -2.24 -6.46
N TYR A 100 0.16 -2.71 -5.70
CA TYR A 100 1.44 -2.01 -5.63
C TYR A 100 2.20 -2.17 -6.95
N ASP A 101 2.83 -1.11 -7.42
CA ASP A 101 3.64 -1.13 -8.62
C ASP A 101 4.80 -2.14 -8.48
N LYS A 102 5.07 -2.88 -9.54
CA LYS A 102 6.12 -3.92 -9.58
C LYS A 102 7.50 -3.41 -9.19
N LYS A 103 7.80 -2.12 -9.40
CA LYS A 103 9.06 -1.48 -8.99
C LYS A 103 9.32 -1.55 -7.49
N PHE A 104 8.27 -1.69 -6.66
CA PHE A 104 8.36 -1.84 -5.21
C PHE A 104 8.62 -3.27 -4.74
N PHE A 105 8.87 -4.20 -5.66
CA PHE A 105 9.23 -5.57 -5.34
C PHE A 105 10.61 -5.91 -5.87
N PHE A 106 11.34 -6.73 -5.12
CA PHE A 106 12.60 -7.27 -5.60
C PHE A 106 12.36 -8.23 -6.78
N SER A 107 13.19 -8.10 -7.82
CA SER A 107 13.14 -8.95 -9.01
C SER A 107 14.55 -9.21 -9.54
N GLY A 108 14.76 -10.33 -10.22
CA GLY A 108 16.08 -10.73 -10.72
C GLY A 108 17.08 -11.09 -9.63
N VAL A 109 16.60 -11.31 -8.40
CA VAL A 109 17.46 -11.76 -7.28
C VAL A 109 17.82 -13.22 -7.49
N ALA A 110 19.12 -13.55 -7.41
CA ALA A 110 19.59 -14.94 -7.52
C ALA A 110 19.00 -15.81 -6.39
N ASP A 111 18.59 -17.02 -6.70
CA ASP A 111 18.00 -17.96 -5.73
C ASP A 111 18.97 -18.29 -4.58
N SER A 112 20.27 -18.20 -4.83
CA SER A 112 21.32 -18.35 -3.82
C SER A 112 21.41 -17.18 -2.84
N TRP A 113 20.73 -16.05 -3.08
CA TRP A 113 20.76 -14.91 -2.16
C TRP A 113 19.93 -15.20 -0.91
N PRO A 114 20.54 -15.23 0.29
CA PRO A 114 19.89 -15.84 1.46
C PRO A 114 18.86 -14.91 2.16
N PHE A 115 18.83 -13.62 1.84
CA PHE A 115 18.12 -12.63 2.67
C PHE A 115 16.87 -12.04 2.01
N ILE A 116 16.87 -11.95 0.70
CA ILE A 116 15.80 -11.30 -0.09
C ILE A 116 15.41 -12.24 -1.22
N LYS A 117 14.12 -12.37 -1.48
CA LYS A 117 13.58 -13.21 -2.56
C LYS A 117 12.85 -12.36 -3.60
N ASN A 118 12.76 -12.93 -4.81
CA ASN A 118 11.91 -12.36 -5.86
C ASN A 118 10.47 -12.23 -5.37
N GLY A 119 9.82 -11.09 -5.69
CA GLY A 119 8.45 -10.79 -5.24
C GLY A 119 8.34 -10.30 -3.79
N GLN A 120 9.44 -10.19 -3.05
CA GLN A 120 9.45 -9.57 -1.72
C GLN A 120 9.41 -8.05 -1.85
N GLU A 121 8.65 -7.39 -0.98
CA GLU A 121 8.51 -5.93 -0.93
C GLU A 121 9.83 -5.25 -0.57
N LYS A 122 10.14 -4.18 -1.32
CA LYS A 122 11.20 -3.22 -1.00
C LYS A 122 10.70 -2.23 0.05
N ASN A 123 10.49 -2.68 1.27
CA ASN A 123 10.07 -1.79 2.34
C ASN A 123 11.26 -0.99 2.91
N GLY A 124 10.97 0.09 3.64
CA GLY A 124 11.96 1.02 4.18
C GLY A 124 13.02 0.37 5.07
N LYS A 125 12.73 -0.80 5.66
CA LYS A 125 13.67 -1.58 6.48
C LYS A 125 15.00 -1.82 5.77
N TRP A 126 14.95 -2.23 4.51
CA TRP A 126 16.13 -2.62 3.75
C TRP A 126 17.05 -1.43 3.44
N PHE A 127 16.52 -0.23 3.47
CA PHE A 127 17.20 1.00 3.05
C PHE A 127 17.42 1.99 4.20
N SER A 128 17.17 1.60 5.44
CA SER A 128 17.26 2.46 6.63
C SER A 128 18.70 2.77 7.08
N SER A 129 19.68 2.00 6.63
CA SER A 129 21.09 2.28 6.93
C SER A 129 22.03 1.71 5.86
N ALA A 130 23.21 2.32 5.71
CA ALA A 130 24.25 1.83 4.81
C ALA A 130 24.69 0.39 5.15
N LYS A 131 24.69 0.03 6.44
CA LYS A 131 25.02 -1.34 6.88
C LYS A 131 24.02 -2.37 6.35
N LEU A 132 22.73 -2.09 6.44
CA LEU A 132 21.69 -2.99 5.95
C LEU A 132 21.72 -3.09 4.41
N ILE A 133 21.82 -1.96 3.72
CA ILE A 133 21.92 -1.91 2.26
C ILE A 133 23.12 -2.75 1.78
N ASN A 134 24.30 -2.54 2.35
CA ASN A 134 25.51 -3.21 1.87
C ASN A 134 25.53 -4.71 2.17
N ARG A 135 24.90 -5.12 3.26
CA ARG A 135 24.88 -6.52 3.68
C ARG A 135 23.81 -7.36 3.01
N PHE A 136 22.62 -6.79 2.80
CA PHE A 136 21.43 -7.58 2.47
C PHE A 136 20.87 -7.31 1.08
N VAL A 137 21.03 -6.10 0.53
CA VAL A 137 20.43 -5.73 -0.76
C VAL A 137 21.39 -6.09 -1.90
N PRO A 138 20.93 -6.77 -2.96
CA PRO A 138 21.74 -7.04 -4.16
C PRO A 138 22.28 -5.74 -4.77
N ALA A 139 23.48 -5.79 -5.34
CA ALA A 139 24.20 -4.60 -5.81
C ALA A 139 23.42 -3.77 -6.85
N ASP A 140 22.73 -4.46 -7.76
CA ASP A 140 21.89 -3.91 -8.83
C ASP A 140 20.55 -3.34 -8.34
N GLN A 141 20.20 -3.56 -7.05
CA GLN A 141 18.95 -3.12 -6.44
C GLN A 141 19.13 -1.99 -5.42
N LYS A 142 20.39 -1.52 -5.20
CA LYS A 142 20.71 -0.57 -4.12
C LYS A 142 20.34 0.88 -4.43
N GLY A 143 20.33 1.28 -5.70
CA GLY A 143 20.27 2.67 -6.11
C GLY A 143 21.47 3.51 -5.61
N SER A 144 21.55 4.74 -6.07
CA SER A 144 22.58 5.69 -5.65
C SER A 144 22.23 6.36 -4.30
N PHE A 145 23.18 7.09 -3.75
CA PHE A 145 22.92 7.95 -2.58
C PHE A 145 21.87 9.03 -2.88
N LEU A 146 21.93 9.62 -4.08
CA LEU A 146 20.97 10.63 -4.51
C LEU A 146 19.55 10.07 -4.64
N ASP A 147 19.39 8.85 -5.17
CA ASP A 147 18.09 8.19 -5.24
C ASP A 147 17.49 7.98 -3.84
N ARG A 148 18.33 7.61 -2.87
CA ARG A 148 17.88 7.49 -1.47
C ARG A 148 17.45 8.82 -0.86
N LEU A 149 18.13 9.92 -1.18
CA LEU A 149 17.67 11.26 -0.76
C LEU A 149 16.33 11.62 -1.42
N HIS A 150 16.13 11.27 -2.69
CA HIS A 150 14.85 11.45 -3.37
C HIS A 150 13.73 10.65 -2.70
N MET A 151 13.98 9.39 -2.30
CA MET A 151 13.01 8.62 -1.52
C MET A 151 12.63 9.34 -0.22
N CYS A 152 13.61 9.81 0.56
CA CYS A 152 13.36 10.56 1.79
C CYS A 152 12.54 11.82 1.54
N LEU A 153 12.87 12.58 0.48
CA LEU A 153 12.12 13.77 0.09
C LEU A 153 10.66 13.43 -0.27
N LYS A 154 10.43 12.34 -1.00
CA LYS A 154 9.08 11.90 -1.37
C LYS A 154 8.27 11.47 -0.15
N ILE A 155 8.88 10.73 0.78
CA ILE A 155 8.23 10.36 2.06
C ILE A 155 7.85 11.63 2.83
N ALA A 156 8.76 12.58 2.98
CA ALA A 156 8.50 13.85 3.68
C ALA A 156 7.38 14.66 3.00
N ARG A 157 7.34 14.69 1.67
CA ARG A 157 6.25 15.32 0.89
C ARG A 157 4.91 14.63 1.11
N ALA A 158 4.89 13.29 1.10
CA ALA A 158 3.68 12.52 1.39
C ALA A 158 3.16 12.83 2.80
N MET A 159 4.03 12.79 3.82
CA MET A 159 3.64 13.11 5.19
C MET A 159 3.13 14.54 5.33
N ARG A 160 3.81 15.52 4.73
CA ARG A 160 3.33 16.90 4.69
C ARG A 160 1.94 17.01 4.06
N ARG A 161 1.67 16.24 3.00
CA ARG A 161 0.35 16.23 2.33
C ARG A 161 -0.74 15.68 3.24
N LEU A 162 -0.48 14.60 3.98
CA LEU A 162 -1.40 14.07 4.99
C LEU A 162 -1.67 15.07 6.10
N HIS A 163 -0.62 15.64 6.70
CA HIS A 163 -0.75 16.61 7.78
C HIS A 163 -1.51 17.88 7.36
N ALA A 164 -1.28 18.37 6.13
CA ALA A 164 -2.02 19.50 5.58
C ALA A 164 -3.51 19.20 5.36
N ALA A 165 -3.89 17.94 5.24
CA ALA A 165 -5.27 17.48 5.16
C ALA A 165 -5.89 17.15 6.55
N GLY A 166 -5.14 17.39 7.65
CA GLY A 166 -5.55 17.06 9.01
C GLY A 166 -5.46 15.57 9.34
N LEU A 167 -4.60 14.83 8.64
CA LEU A 167 -4.44 13.38 8.82
C LEU A 167 -3.06 13.03 9.36
N ALA A 168 -2.99 12.04 10.23
CA ALA A 168 -1.73 11.44 10.66
C ALA A 168 -1.74 9.93 10.38
N HIS A 169 -0.58 9.38 10.03
CA HIS A 169 -0.39 7.94 9.89
C HIS A 169 -0.06 7.34 11.25
N SER A 170 -1.01 6.62 11.87
CA SER A 170 -0.89 6.11 13.24
C SER A 170 0.23 5.07 13.41
N ASP A 171 0.61 4.37 12.33
CA ASP A 171 1.66 3.36 12.30
C ASP A 171 2.64 3.60 11.13
N LEU A 172 3.26 4.78 11.10
CA LEU A 172 4.31 5.06 10.12
C LEU A 172 5.61 4.37 10.52
N SER A 173 5.71 3.11 10.15
CA SER A 173 6.91 2.30 10.32
C SER A 173 7.59 2.05 8.97
N TYR A 174 8.79 1.49 9.02
CA TYR A 174 9.48 1.07 7.80
C TYR A 174 8.73 -0.02 7.01
N ASN A 175 7.79 -0.73 7.62
CA ASN A 175 6.96 -1.72 6.93
C ASN A 175 5.86 -1.07 6.09
N ASN A 176 5.43 0.13 6.46
CA ASN A 176 4.35 0.87 5.81
C ASN A 176 4.85 1.91 4.81
N VAL A 177 6.12 1.77 4.39
CA VAL A 177 6.74 2.56 3.32
C VAL A 177 7.40 1.61 2.33
N LEU A 178 6.89 1.58 1.12
CA LEU A 178 7.53 0.90 -0.01
C LEU A 178 8.45 1.86 -0.74
N VAL A 179 9.60 1.38 -1.19
CA VAL A 179 10.59 2.21 -1.87
C VAL A 179 11.08 1.55 -3.16
N ASP A 180 11.43 2.40 -4.12
CA ASP A 180 12.17 1.99 -5.31
C ASP A 180 13.47 2.80 -5.39
N PRO A 181 14.57 2.22 -4.93
CA PRO A 181 15.86 2.91 -4.87
C PRO A 181 16.46 3.17 -6.25
N LEU A 182 16.00 2.49 -7.31
CA LEU A 182 16.52 2.71 -8.67
C LEU A 182 15.93 3.97 -9.33
N SER A 183 14.74 4.37 -8.91
CA SER A 183 14.08 5.59 -9.42
C SER A 183 13.89 6.68 -8.37
N GLY A 184 14.34 6.45 -7.14
CA GLY A 184 14.13 7.37 -6.02
C GLY A 184 12.65 7.54 -5.65
N ASN A 185 11.81 6.53 -5.88
CA ASN A 185 10.38 6.56 -5.57
C ASN A 185 10.07 5.98 -4.19
N ALA A 186 8.98 6.46 -3.59
CA ALA A 186 8.44 5.93 -2.35
C ALA A 186 6.90 5.98 -2.38
N CYS A 187 6.27 5.02 -1.70
CA CYS A 187 4.82 4.92 -1.57
C CYS A 187 4.46 4.58 -0.11
N ILE A 188 3.57 5.36 0.48
CA ILE A 188 2.99 5.08 1.81
C ILE A 188 1.83 4.10 1.62
N ILE A 189 1.84 3.03 2.40
CA ILE A 189 0.82 1.99 2.38
C ILE A 189 0.07 1.95 3.71
N ASP A 190 -0.96 1.11 3.79
CA ASP A 190 -1.81 0.94 4.98
C ASP A 190 -2.55 2.23 5.39
N CYS A 191 -2.99 3.00 4.39
CA CYS A 191 -3.66 4.30 4.60
C CYS A 191 -5.06 4.19 5.21
N ASP A 192 -5.64 3.00 5.36
CA ASP A 192 -6.90 2.80 6.09
C ASP A 192 -6.73 2.91 7.62
N GLY A 193 -5.50 2.93 8.11
CA GLY A 193 -5.14 3.19 9.51
C GLY A 193 -4.93 4.68 9.85
N LEU A 194 -5.17 5.62 8.92
CA LEU A 194 -5.01 7.04 9.18
C LEU A 194 -5.97 7.54 10.27
N VAL A 195 -5.53 8.53 11.04
CA VAL A 195 -6.29 9.20 12.09
C VAL A 195 -6.34 10.70 11.86
N VAL A 196 -7.41 11.36 12.37
CA VAL A 196 -7.61 12.82 12.33
C VAL A 196 -7.00 13.44 13.57
#